data_1988e47b714c02598f49eb712c83b334
#
_entry.id   1988e47b714c02598f49eb712c83b334
#
_cell.length_a   1.000
_cell.length_b   1.000
_cell.length_c   1.000
_cell.angle_alpha   90.00
_cell.angle_beta   90.00
_cell.angle_gamma   90.00
#
_symmetry.space_group_name_H-M   'P 1'
#
loop_
_entity.id
_entity.type
_entity.pdbx_description
1 polymer ?
#
loop_
_entity_poly.entity_id
_entity_poly.type
_entity_poly.pdbx_seq_one_letter_code
_entity_poly.pdbx_strand_id
1 'polypeptide(L)'
;MGHLGLTPQSVHQLGYRRQANDPLSQERLRRNARDLQAAGCFALVLEHVPAELAASLSQKLTLPVIGIGAGEQCDGQVRVTADLLGLTERQPPFSPPLLAGRQLCIEALRGWVAGLQPQSPPPPTTPAAPAAPHC
;
A
#
# COMPACT_ATOMS: atom_id res chain seq x y z
N MET A 1 -20.10 -0.14 7.57
CA MET A 1 -19.67 -0.20 6.17
C MET A 1 -19.33 -1.64 5.83
N GLY A 2 -19.84 -2.17 4.70
CA GLY A 2 -19.52 -3.51 4.21
C GLY A 2 -18.21 -3.53 3.42
N HIS A 3 -17.60 -4.73 3.26
CA HIS A 3 -16.41 -4.92 2.43
C HIS A 3 -16.50 -6.29 1.74
N LEU A 4 -16.42 -6.31 0.41
CA LEU A 4 -16.46 -7.53 -0.41
C LEU A 4 -15.33 -7.54 -1.45
N GLY A 5 -15.05 -8.73 -1.96
CA GLY A 5 -13.94 -8.98 -2.88
C GLY A 5 -12.71 -9.50 -2.14
N LEU A 6 -11.54 -8.96 -2.42
CA LEU A 6 -10.31 -9.31 -1.75
C LEU A 6 -10.23 -8.57 -0.41
N THR A 7 -10.77 -9.20 0.65
CA THR A 7 -10.68 -8.61 1.99
C THR A 7 -9.29 -8.83 2.61
N PRO A 8 -8.79 -7.92 3.44
CA PRO A 8 -7.47 -8.05 4.08
C PRO A 8 -7.30 -9.39 4.82
N GLN A 9 -8.35 -9.89 5.45
CA GLN A 9 -8.35 -11.17 6.17
C GLN A 9 -8.16 -12.37 5.24
N SER A 10 -8.53 -12.24 3.97
CA SER A 10 -8.47 -13.31 2.98
C SER A 10 -7.16 -13.35 2.19
N VAL A 11 -6.34 -12.30 2.24
CA VAL A 11 -5.10 -12.18 1.46
C VAL A 11 -4.11 -13.30 1.77
N HIS A 12 -4.00 -13.73 3.03
CA HIS A 12 -3.11 -14.82 3.41
C HIS A 12 -3.50 -16.18 2.83
N GLN A 13 -4.80 -16.40 2.61
CA GLN A 13 -5.30 -17.64 2.03
C GLN A 13 -5.40 -17.59 0.50
N LEU A 14 -5.79 -16.46 -0.06
CA LEU A 14 -6.11 -16.28 -1.48
C LEU A 14 -4.98 -15.63 -2.29
N GLY A 15 -3.99 -15.01 -1.62
CA GLY A 15 -3.03 -14.12 -2.26
C GLY A 15 -3.73 -12.89 -2.87
N TYR A 16 -2.99 -12.11 -3.65
CA TYR A 16 -3.55 -10.93 -4.38
C TYR A 16 -4.28 -11.35 -5.66
N ARG A 17 -5.20 -12.32 -5.57
CA ARG A 17 -5.99 -12.77 -6.72
C ARG A 17 -7.27 -11.95 -6.85
N ARG A 18 -7.60 -11.55 -8.09
CA ARG A 18 -8.88 -10.91 -8.38
C ARG A 18 -10.01 -11.86 -8.01
N GLN A 19 -11.00 -11.37 -7.27
CA GLN A 19 -12.16 -12.13 -6.82
C GLN A 19 -13.31 -12.06 -7.83
N ALA A 20 -14.28 -12.95 -7.71
CA ALA A 20 -15.47 -13.01 -8.56
C ALA A 20 -15.14 -13.11 -10.07
N ASN A 21 -14.22 -14.01 -10.45
CA ASN A 21 -13.80 -14.18 -11.84
C ASN A 21 -14.72 -15.11 -12.65
N ASP A 22 -15.57 -15.90 -12.00
CA ASP A 22 -16.52 -16.83 -12.63
C ASP A 22 -17.97 -16.45 -12.31
N PRO A 23 -18.96 -16.90 -13.13
CA PRO A 23 -20.35 -16.50 -12.95
C PRO A 23 -20.93 -16.84 -11.58
N LEU A 24 -20.55 -17.97 -10.99
CA LEU A 24 -21.07 -18.40 -9.68
C LEU A 24 -20.56 -17.51 -8.55
N SER A 25 -19.27 -17.19 -8.56
CA SER A 25 -18.66 -16.28 -7.58
C SER A 25 -19.17 -14.86 -7.74
N GLN A 26 -19.45 -14.40 -8.97
CA GLN A 26 -20.09 -13.11 -9.23
C GLN A 26 -21.50 -13.04 -8.64
N GLU A 27 -22.32 -14.10 -8.84
CA GLU A 27 -23.68 -14.10 -8.28
C GLU A 27 -23.67 -14.17 -6.76
N ARG A 28 -22.72 -14.90 -6.18
CA ARG A 28 -22.51 -14.88 -4.73
C ARG A 28 -22.17 -13.47 -4.23
N LEU A 29 -21.29 -12.78 -4.93
CA LEU A 29 -20.91 -11.40 -4.55
C LEU A 29 -22.09 -10.44 -4.67
N ARG A 30 -22.92 -10.55 -5.73
CA ARG A 30 -24.15 -9.77 -5.88
C ARG A 30 -25.15 -10.02 -4.74
N ARG A 31 -25.33 -11.28 -4.35
CA ARG A 31 -26.19 -11.63 -3.21
C ARG A 31 -25.66 -11.05 -1.92
N ASN A 32 -24.37 -11.25 -1.60
CA ASN A 32 -23.75 -10.73 -0.41
C ASN A 32 -23.84 -9.19 -0.33
N ALA A 33 -23.72 -8.49 -1.45
CA ALA A 33 -23.87 -7.04 -1.50
C ALA A 33 -25.30 -6.59 -1.13
N ARG A 34 -26.33 -7.30 -1.65
CA ARG A 34 -27.72 -7.05 -1.28
C ARG A 34 -27.99 -7.36 0.20
N ASP A 35 -27.42 -8.45 0.71
CA ASP A 35 -27.57 -8.86 2.11
C ASP A 35 -26.95 -7.83 3.06
N LEU A 36 -25.76 -7.28 2.71
CA LEU A 36 -25.13 -6.21 3.48
C LEU A 36 -25.96 -4.92 3.47
N GLN A 37 -26.55 -4.57 2.33
CA GLN A 37 -27.46 -3.44 2.24
C GLN A 37 -28.70 -3.65 3.11
N ALA A 38 -29.32 -4.82 3.02
CA ALA A 38 -30.48 -5.20 3.84
C ALA A 38 -30.18 -5.21 5.34
N ALA A 39 -28.93 -5.56 5.71
CA ALA A 39 -28.45 -5.53 7.08
C ALA A 39 -28.14 -4.10 7.60
N GLY A 40 -28.36 -3.07 6.78
CA GLY A 40 -28.21 -1.66 7.19
C GLY A 40 -26.80 -1.10 7.04
N CYS A 41 -25.95 -1.69 6.19
CA CYS A 41 -24.69 -1.05 5.82
C CYS A 41 -24.98 0.29 5.13
N PHE A 42 -24.24 1.34 5.49
CA PHE A 42 -24.37 2.68 4.91
C PHE A 42 -23.48 2.89 3.67
N ALA A 43 -22.50 2.02 3.42
CA ALA A 43 -21.64 2.03 2.25
C ALA A 43 -21.02 0.63 2.05
N LEU A 44 -20.53 0.35 0.84
CA LEU A 44 -19.87 -0.91 0.49
C LEU A 44 -18.52 -0.63 -0.19
N VAL A 45 -17.46 -1.26 0.29
CA VAL A 45 -16.17 -1.32 -0.40
C VAL A 45 -16.14 -2.56 -1.27
N LEU A 46 -15.74 -2.40 -2.54
CA LEU A 46 -15.44 -3.48 -3.47
C LEU A 46 -13.96 -3.48 -3.80
N GLU A 47 -13.25 -4.54 -3.40
CA GLU A 47 -11.80 -4.65 -3.61
C GLU A 47 -11.45 -5.77 -4.59
N HIS A 48 -10.70 -5.38 -5.63
CA HIS A 48 -10.09 -6.27 -6.62
C HIS A 48 -11.10 -7.26 -7.22
N VAL A 49 -12.17 -6.73 -7.78
CA VAL A 49 -13.24 -7.44 -8.51
C VAL A 49 -13.33 -6.95 -9.96
N PRO A 50 -14.01 -7.68 -10.87
CA PRO A 50 -14.23 -7.20 -12.23
C PRO A 50 -14.93 -5.85 -12.28
N ALA A 51 -14.44 -4.94 -13.12
CA ALA A 51 -14.95 -3.57 -13.25
C ALA A 51 -16.45 -3.53 -13.62
N GLU A 52 -16.88 -4.38 -14.56
CA GLU A 52 -18.26 -4.48 -15.01
C GLU A 52 -19.20 -4.94 -13.88
N LEU A 53 -18.71 -5.84 -13.02
CA LEU A 53 -19.46 -6.29 -11.85
C LEU A 53 -19.62 -5.17 -10.83
N ALA A 54 -18.55 -4.43 -10.55
CA ALA A 54 -18.58 -3.30 -9.63
C ALA A 54 -19.47 -2.19 -10.14
N ALA A 55 -19.39 -1.83 -11.43
CA ALA A 55 -20.26 -0.86 -12.09
C ALA A 55 -21.75 -1.26 -11.99
N SER A 56 -22.05 -2.54 -12.26
CA SER A 56 -23.43 -3.06 -12.15
C SER A 56 -23.96 -3.00 -10.71
N LEU A 57 -23.10 -3.20 -9.71
CA LEU A 57 -23.49 -3.10 -8.31
C LEU A 57 -23.70 -1.66 -7.87
N SER A 58 -22.81 -0.72 -8.27
CA SER A 58 -22.95 0.71 -7.99
C SER A 58 -24.28 1.27 -8.54
N GLN A 59 -24.69 0.83 -9.73
CA GLN A 59 -25.98 1.25 -10.33
C GLN A 59 -27.22 0.65 -9.65
N LYS A 60 -27.10 -0.53 -9.01
CA LYS A 60 -28.26 -1.29 -8.49
C LYS A 60 -28.47 -1.15 -6.99
N LEU A 61 -27.42 -0.85 -6.24
CA LEU A 61 -27.50 -0.64 -4.81
C LEU A 61 -27.92 0.81 -4.52
N THR A 62 -28.60 1.02 -3.41
CA THR A 62 -29.00 2.36 -2.98
C THR A 62 -27.97 3.01 -2.03
N LEU A 63 -26.99 2.24 -1.58
CA LEU A 63 -25.88 2.72 -0.75
C LEU A 63 -24.66 3.03 -1.64
N PRO A 64 -23.80 3.97 -1.26
CA PRO A 64 -22.56 4.29 -1.98
C PRO A 64 -21.63 3.09 -2.09
N VAL A 65 -21.09 2.83 -3.29
CA VAL A 65 -20.11 1.81 -3.57
C VAL A 65 -18.75 2.46 -3.80
N ILE A 66 -17.75 2.06 -3.02
CA ILE A 66 -16.38 2.58 -3.06
C ILE A 66 -15.47 1.50 -3.62
N GLY A 67 -14.79 1.79 -4.73
CA GLY A 67 -13.90 0.84 -5.40
C GLY A 67 -12.45 0.98 -4.96
N ILE A 68 -11.77 -0.18 -4.89
CA ILE A 68 -10.30 -0.26 -4.87
C ILE A 68 -9.88 -1.42 -5.78
N GLY A 69 -9.26 -1.10 -6.91
CA GLY A 69 -8.97 -2.12 -7.93
C GLY A 69 -10.23 -2.78 -8.51
N ALA A 70 -11.35 -2.05 -8.56
CA ALA A 70 -12.67 -2.50 -9.03
C ALA A 70 -13.18 -1.72 -10.26
N GLY A 71 -12.28 -1.06 -10.98
CA GLY A 71 -12.63 -0.15 -12.08
C GLY A 71 -13.05 1.23 -11.61
N GLU A 72 -13.37 2.11 -12.55
CA GLU A 72 -13.58 3.55 -12.30
C GLU A 72 -15.06 3.94 -12.13
N GLN A 73 -15.99 3.00 -12.32
CA GLN A 73 -17.45 3.28 -12.36
C GLN A 73 -18.13 3.00 -11.00
N CYS A 74 -17.41 3.09 -9.90
CA CYS A 74 -17.96 3.13 -8.56
C CYS A 74 -18.27 4.60 -8.17
N ASP A 75 -19.13 4.79 -7.16
CA ASP A 75 -19.48 6.12 -6.66
C ASP A 75 -18.28 6.87 -6.04
N GLY A 76 -17.29 6.12 -5.56
CA GLY A 76 -16.03 6.67 -5.05
C GLY A 76 -14.88 5.69 -5.22
N GLN A 77 -13.66 6.19 -5.01
CA GLN A 77 -12.42 5.41 -5.05
C GLN A 77 -11.65 5.59 -3.76
N VAL A 78 -11.04 4.52 -3.28
CA VAL A 78 -10.11 4.55 -2.16
C VAL A 78 -8.78 3.90 -2.56
N ARG A 79 -7.69 4.39 -2.00
CA ARG A 79 -6.36 3.82 -2.17
C ARG A 79 -5.59 3.84 -0.86
N VAL A 80 -4.73 2.84 -0.67
CA VAL A 80 -3.83 2.79 0.49
C VAL A 80 -2.66 3.75 0.27
N THR A 81 -2.46 4.68 1.18
CA THR A 81 -1.41 5.72 1.07
C THR A 81 -0.01 5.10 0.91
N ALA A 82 0.30 4.02 1.65
CA ALA A 82 1.58 3.33 1.53
C ALA A 82 1.80 2.77 0.11
N ASP A 83 0.75 2.26 -0.54
CA ASP A 83 0.83 1.77 -1.91
C ASP A 83 1.03 2.91 -2.90
N LEU A 84 0.28 4.02 -2.75
CA LEU A 84 0.42 5.20 -3.61
C LEU A 84 1.82 5.80 -3.54
N LEU A 85 2.41 5.84 -2.36
CA LEU A 85 3.75 6.38 -2.14
C LEU A 85 4.87 5.37 -2.44
N GLY A 86 4.52 4.13 -2.80
CA GLY A 86 5.51 3.09 -3.09
C GLY A 86 6.35 2.71 -1.88
N LEU A 87 5.75 2.71 -0.69
CA LEU A 87 6.39 2.30 0.56
C LEU A 87 6.25 0.79 0.80
N THR A 88 5.24 0.17 0.19
CA THR A 88 4.93 -1.24 0.31
C THR A 88 5.96 -2.07 -0.45
N GLU A 89 6.52 -3.10 0.18
CA GLU A 89 7.50 -3.97 -0.46
C GLU A 89 6.88 -4.83 -1.58
N ARG A 90 5.69 -5.31 -1.33
CA ARG A 90 4.92 -6.13 -2.28
C ARG A 90 3.70 -5.37 -2.74
N GLN A 91 3.86 -4.63 -3.84
CA GLN A 91 2.83 -3.76 -4.41
C GLN A 91 1.61 -4.56 -4.90
N PRO A 92 0.37 -4.18 -4.53
CA PRO A 92 -0.82 -4.77 -5.10
C PRO A 92 -0.90 -4.52 -6.62
N PRO A 93 -1.32 -5.52 -7.43
CA PRO A 93 -1.33 -5.39 -8.89
C PRO A 93 -2.30 -4.32 -9.43
N PHE A 94 -3.27 -3.92 -8.63
CA PHE A 94 -4.28 -2.91 -8.95
C PHE A 94 -3.95 -1.52 -8.39
N SER A 95 -2.81 -1.33 -7.75
CA SER A 95 -2.41 -0.05 -7.14
C SER A 95 -0.96 0.30 -7.50
N PRO A 96 -0.68 0.71 -8.76
CA PRO A 96 0.66 1.14 -9.13
C PRO A 96 1.07 2.36 -8.30
N PRO A 97 2.34 2.43 -7.86
CA PRO A 97 2.82 3.53 -7.07
C PRO A 97 2.99 4.79 -7.92
N LEU A 98 2.73 5.96 -7.32
CA LEU A 98 2.99 7.28 -7.91
C LEU A 98 4.42 7.76 -7.64
N LEU A 99 5.10 7.14 -6.67
CA LEU A 99 6.42 7.54 -6.20
C LEU A 99 7.23 6.29 -5.82
N ALA A 100 8.53 6.33 -5.99
CA ALA A 100 9.46 5.31 -5.50
C ALA A 100 9.85 5.59 -4.02
N GLY A 101 8.85 5.76 -3.15
CA GLY A 101 9.04 6.27 -1.79
C GLY A 101 9.93 5.40 -0.93
N ARG A 102 9.82 4.08 -1.02
CA ARG A 102 10.68 3.15 -0.27
C ARG A 102 12.16 3.36 -0.60
N GLN A 103 12.48 3.50 -1.88
CA GLN A 103 13.85 3.73 -2.32
C GLN A 103 14.38 5.07 -1.82
N LEU A 104 13.59 6.13 -1.95
CA LEU A 104 13.95 7.47 -1.47
C LEU A 104 14.18 7.49 0.05
N CYS A 105 13.32 6.82 0.82
CA CYS A 105 13.52 6.69 2.27
C CYS A 105 14.80 5.93 2.62
N ILE A 106 15.09 4.83 1.92
CA ILE A 106 16.31 4.04 2.14
C ILE A 106 17.56 4.89 1.84
N GLU A 107 17.57 5.63 0.73
CA GLU A 107 18.69 6.49 0.35
C GLU A 107 18.92 7.61 1.37
N ALA A 108 17.85 8.29 1.80
CA ALA A 108 17.92 9.32 2.82
C ALA A 108 18.47 8.78 4.16
N LEU A 109 17.98 7.62 4.61
CA LEU A 109 18.45 6.99 5.84
C LEU A 109 19.90 6.52 5.74
N ARG A 110 20.31 5.97 4.60
CA ARG A 110 21.72 5.59 4.36
C ARG A 110 22.63 6.81 4.40
N GLY A 111 22.22 7.91 3.78
CA GLY A 111 22.97 9.16 3.84
C GLY A 111 23.14 9.69 5.25
N TRP A 112 22.07 9.66 6.04
CA TRP A 112 22.12 10.06 7.45
C TRP A 112 23.03 9.14 8.28
N VAL A 113 22.92 7.83 8.16
CA VAL A 113 23.78 6.86 8.86
C VAL A 113 25.25 7.02 8.48
N ALA A 114 25.56 7.26 7.19
CA ALA A 114 26.92 7.53 6.73
C ALA A 114 27.51 8.80 7.38
N GLY A 115 26.69 9.80 7.61
CA GLY A 115 27.09 11.03 8.32
C GLY A 115 27.38 10.84 9.82
N LEU A 116 26.91 9.74 10.42
CA LEU A 116 27.16 9.39 11.82
C LEU A 116 28.47 8.59 12.02
N GLN A 117 29.17 8.21 10.95
CA GLN A 117 30.44 7.50 11.08
C GLN A 117 31.43 8.36 11.87
N PRO A 118 32.06 7.83 12.94
CA PRO A 118 33.05 8.59 13.70
C PRO A 118 34.15 9.04 12.72
N GLN A 119 34.43 10.34 12.69
CA GLN A 119 35.62 10.81 12.00
C GLN A 119 36.82 10.07 12.62
N SER A 120 37.65 9.47 11.78
CA SER A 120 38.87 8.83 12.25
C SER A 120 39.59 9.77 13.20
N PRO A 121 40.04 9.32 14.38
CA PRO A 121 40.75 10.20 15.30
C PRO A 121 41.92 10.83 14.56
N PRO A 122 42.24 12.12 14.82
CA PRO A 122 43.38 12.78 14.20
C PRO A 122 44.65 11.93 14.46
N PRO A 123 45.58 11.89 13.50
CA PRO A 123 46.80 11.12 13.68
C PRO A 123 47.50 11.59 14.97
N PRO A 124 48.14 10.69 15.71
CA PRO A 124 48.84 11.03 16.95
C PRO A 124 49.85 12.15 16.65
N THR A 125 49.72 13.26 17.37
CA THR A 125 50.70 14.33 17.31
C THR A 125 52.03 13.76 17.84
N THR A 126 53.00 13.59 16.95
CA THR A 126 54.38 13.22 17.36
C THR A 126 54.91 14.33 18.28
N PRO A 127 55.32 14.03 19.50
CA PRO A 127 55.92 15.03 20.36
C PRO A 127 57.14 15.61 19.66
N ALA A 128 57.23 16.95 19.66
CA ALA A 128 58.39 17.61 19.12
C ALA A 128 59.66 17.13 19.81
N ALA A 129 60.66 16.75 19.03
CA ALA A 129 61.94 16.34 19.56
C ALA A 129 62.49 17.43 20.48
N PRO A 130 63.08 17.10 21.66
CA PRO A 130 63.66 18.10 22.54
C PRO A 130 64.78 18.85 21.81
N ALA A 131 64.76 20.18 21.93
CA ALA A 131 65.79 21.04 21.35
C ALA A 131 67.16 20.64 21.90
N ALA A 132 68.11 20.48 21.01
CA ALA A 132 69.50 20.15 21.39
C ALA A 132 70.05 21.31 22.25
N PRO A 133 70.83 21.01 23.32
CA PRO A 133 71.44 22.06 24.12
C PRO A 133 72.48 22.77 23.29
N HIS A 134 72.39 24.11 23.30
CA HIS A 134 73.38 24.95 22.71
C HIS A 134 74.63 24.90 23.64
N CYS A 135 75.80 24.50 23.09
CA CYS A 135 77.09 24.74 23.65
C CYS A 135 77.54 26.20 23.48
#